data_19282cc67396cea74ace4b0dc5dec76d
#
_entry.id   19282cc67396cea74ace4b0dc5dec76d
#
_cell.length_a   1.000
_cell.length_b   1.000
_cell.length_c   1.000
_cell.angle_alpha   90.00
_cell.angle_beta   90.00
_cell.angle_gamma   90.00
#
_symmetry.space_group_name_H-M   'P 1'
#
loop_
_entity.id
_entity.type
_entity.pdbx_description
1 polymer ?
#
loop_
_entity_poly.entity_id
_entity_poly.type
_entity_poly.pdbx_seq_one_letter_code
_entity_poly.pdbx_strand_id
1 'polypeptide(L)'
;MTDLKFCEPDDIPSEFLKYEEKISQLEVGKAGKVGILKIKLENDSTDDKTVVTEQYSQVPLYTQKALYYDESLPKMAHLFIMSPSGGVLQGDRYRMDISLTNKAISHITTQGATRIYKMNSNYATQLININVEKDC
;
A
#
# COMPACT_ATOMS: atom_id res chain seq x y z
N MET A 1 -7.60 17.56 3.33
CA MET A 1 -8.62 16.52 3.55
C MET A 1 -8.54 15.58 2.37
N THR A 2 -8.06 14.37 2.57
CA THR A 2 -7.87 13.41 1.47
C THR A 2 -9.26 13.00 0.95
N ASP A 3 -9.50 13.11 -0.34
CA ASP A 3 -10.74 12.66 -0.96
C ASP A 3 -10.85 11.13 -0.80
N LEU A 4 -11.87 10.65 -0.12
CA LEU A 4 -12.11 9.23 0.10
C LEU A 4 -12.22 8.46 -1.23
N LYS A 5 -12.80 9.09 -2.25
CA LYS A 5 -12.92 8.51 -3.59
C LYS A 5 -11.56 8.14 -4.20
N PHE A 6 -10.50 8.85 -3.83
CA PHE A 6 -9.14 8.52 -4.29
C PHE A 6 -8.68 7.13 -3.83
N CYS A 7 -9.20 6.62 -2.72
CA CYS A 7 -8.87 5.32 -2.16
C CYS A 7 -9.92 4.24 -2.44
N GLU A 8 -10.91 4.53 -3.27
CA GLU A 8 -11.96 3.59 -3.64
C GLU A 8 -11.73 3.06 -5.07
N PRO A 9 -12.07 1.80 -5.35
CA PRO A 9 -12.12 1.30 -6.71
C PRO A 9 -13.19 2.01 -7.53
N ASP A 10 -13.03 2.07 -8.85
CA ASP A 10 -13.98 2.73 -9.75
C ASP A 10 -15.36 2.07 -9.70
N ASP A 11 -15.41 0.75 -9.52
CA ASP A 11 -16.63 -0.05 -9.38
C ASP A 11 -16.71 -0.69 -8.00
N ILE A 12 -17.68 -0.26 -7.21
CA ILE A 12 -18.03 -0.91 -5.94
C ILE A 12 -19.25 -1.79 -6.19
N PRO A 13 -19.19 -3.12 -5.92
CA PRO A 13 -20.34 -3.99 -6.09
C PRO A 13 -21.54 -3.50 -5.32
N SER A 14 -22.73 -3.53 -5.96
CA SER A 14 -23.98 -2.98 -5.41
C SER A 14 -24.35 -3.56 -4.05
N GLU A 15 -23.93 -4.79 -3.76
CA GLU A 15 -24.13 -5.47 -2.50
C GLU A 15 -23.47 -4.75 -1.32
N PHE A 16 -22.40 -3.98 -1.57
CA PHE A 16 -21.68 -3.23 -0.54
C PHE A 16 -22.27 -1.84 -0.31
N LEU A 17 -22.94 -1.25 -1.30
CA LEU A 17 -23.49 0.11 -1.20
C LEU A 17 -24.49 0.28 -0.04
N LYS A 18 -25.23 -0.77 0.30
CA LYS A 18 -26.14 -0.77 1.45
C LYS A 18 -25.46 -0.63 2.82
N TYR A 19 -24.14 -0.84 2.87
CA TYR A 19 -23.34 -0.70 4.08
C TYR A 19 -22.53 0.61 4.09
N GLU A 20 -22.80 1.52 3.16
CA GLU A 20 -22.12 2.81 3.07
C GLU A 20 -22.68 3.80 4.09
N GLU A 21 -22.14 3.76 5.30
CA GLU A 21 -22.39 4.78 6.31
C GLU A 21 -21.29 5.85 6.29
N LYS A 22 -21.68 7.11 6.40
CA LYS A 22 -20.72 8.21 6.55
C LYS A 22 -20.07 8.16 7.93
N ILE A 23 -18.94 7.51 8.01
CA ILE A 23 -18.09 7.50 9.21
C ILE A 23 -17.09 8.64 9.09
N SER A 24 -17.03 9.52 10.11
CA SER A 24 -15.97 10.52 10.18
C SER A 24 -14.60 9.83 10.30
N GLN A 25 -13.62 10.36 9.55
CA GLN A 25 -12.24 9.87 9.66
C GLN A 25 -11.74 10.07 11.10
N LEU A 26 -11.21 9.02 11.66
CA LEU A 26 -10.70 9.00 13.03
C LEU A 26 -9.16 8.86 13.01
N GLU A 27 -8.55 9.16 14.14
CA GLU A 27 -7.11 9.02 14.35
C GLU A 27 -6.63 7.57 14.18
N VAL A 28 -5.32 7.40 14.05
CA VAL A 28 -4.67 6.08 13.96
C VAL A 28 -5.14 5.15 15.10
N GLY A 29 -5.51 3.93 14.74
CA GLY A 29 -6.00 2.93 15.69
C GLY A 29 -7.52 2.90 15.87
N LYS A 30 -8.25 3.85 15.28
CA LYS A 30 -9.72 3.86 15.24
C LYS A 30 -10.24 3.45 13.86
N ALA A 31 -11.51 3.12 13.75
CA ALA A 31 -12.16 2.78 12.48
C ALA A 31 -12.20 3.98 11.51
N GLY A 32 -12.24 3.70 10.20
CA GLY A 32 -12.35 4.75 9.18
C GLY A 32 -11.02 5.45 8.85
N LYS A 33 -9.88 4.76 8.97
CA LYS A 33 -8.57 5.29 8.61
C LYS A 33 -8.39 5.39 7.08
N VAL A 34 -7.62 6.38 6.65
CA VAL A 34 -7.14 6.47 5.27
C VAL A 34 -5.63 6.31 5.24
N GLY A 35 -5.19 5.20 4.67
CA GLY A 35 -3.77 4.90 4.47
C GLY A 35 -3.38 5.00 3.01
N ILE A 36 -2.31 5.74 2.70
CA ILE A 36 -1.79 5.88 1.36
C ILE A 36 -0.31 5.55 1.36
N LEU A 37 0.11 4.72 0.40
CA LEU A 37 1.50 4.41 0.16
C LEU A 37 1.78 4.56 -1.33
N LYS A 38 2.73 5.43 -1.69
CA LYS A 38 3.23 5.55 -3.06
C LYS A 38 4.72 5.26 -3.05
N ILE A 39 5.15 4.38 -3.95
CA ILE A 39 6.55 3.95 -4.05
C ILE A 39 6.93 3.93 -5.53
N LYS A 40 8.05 4.55 -5.85
CA LYS A 40 8.70 4.38 -7.14
C LYS A 40 10.08 3.74 -6.94
N LEU A 41 10.36 2.72 -7.73
CA LEU A 41 11.59 1.96 -7.70
C LEU A 41 12.26 2.06 -9.07
N GLU A 42 13.56 2.32 -9.07
CA GLU A 42 14.38 2.41 -10.28
C GLU A 42 15.69 1.67 -10.06
N ASN A 43 16.27 1.14 -11.13
CA ASN A 43 17.65 0.66 -11.06
C ASN A 43 18.60 1.86 -11.10
N ASP A 44 19.41 2.02 -10.06
CA ASP A 44 20.50 2.98 -10.06
C ASP A 44 21.64 2.46 -10.95
N SER A 45 21.92 3.19 -12.03
CA SER A 45 22.97 2.82 -12.98
C SER A 45 24.38 2.89 -12.41
N THR A 46 24.58 3.59 -11.30
CA THR A 46 25.91 3.74 -10.65
C THR A 46 26.27 2.49 -9.85
N ASP A 47 25.32 2.03 -9.01
CA ASP A 47 25.51 0.87 -8.15
C ASP A 47 24.90 -0.41 -8.75
N ASP A 48 24.23 -0.29 -9.90
CA ASP A 48 23.51 -1.37 -10.58
C ASP A 48 22.59 -2.14 -9.62
N LYS A 49 21.76 -1.38 -8.90
CA LYS A 49 20.89 -1.93 -7.87
C LYS A 49 19.58 -1.15 -7.81
N THR A 50 18.48 -1.82 -7.52
CA THR A 50 17.18 -1.18 -7.38
C THR A 50 17.12 -0.31 -6.13
N VAL A 51 16.73 0.95 -6.29
CA VAL A 51 16.57 1.91 -5.19
C VAL A 51 15.16 2.50 -5.19
N VAL A 52 14.70 2.95 -4.04
CA VAL A 52 13.47 3.73 -3.92
C VAL A 52 13.80 5.17 -4.23
N THR A 53 13.29 5.69 -5.35
CA THR A 53 13.52 7.08 -5.79
C THR A 53 12.45 8.04 -5.28
N GLU A 54 11.21 7.56 -5.12
CA GLU A 54 10.12 8.35 -4.58
C GLU A 54 9.34 7.52 -3.56
N GLN A 55 9.00 8.15 -2.44
CA GLN A 55 8.15 7.55 -1.42
C GLN A 55 7.24 8.58 -0.78
N TYR A 56 5.95 8.24 -0.71
CA TYR A 56 4.97 8.98 0.09
C TYR A 56 4.21 7.99 0.97
N SER A 57 4.06 8.31 2.23
CA SER A 57 3.35 7.48 3.20
C SER A 57 2.39 8.30 4.02
N GLN A 58 1.15 7.85 4.09
CA GLN A 58 0.14 8.33 5.03
C GLN A 58 -0.26 7.18 5.93
N VAL A 59 -0.06 7.36 7.23
CA VAL A 59 -0.38 6.35 8.26
C VAL A 59 -1.84 5.89 8.13
N PRO A 60 -2.13 4.56 8.23
CA PRO A 60 -1.25 3.54 8.82
C PRO A 60 -0.31 2.84 7.85
N LEU A 61 -0.27 3.18 6.58
CA LEU A 61 0.61 2.52 5.63
C LEU A 61 1.98 3.20 5.57
N TYR A 62 3.05 2.42 5.67
CA TYR A 62 4.42 2.87 5.43
C TYR A 62 5.34 1.71 5.07
N THR A 63 6.53 2.01 4.60
CA THR A 63 7.60 1.03 4.37
C THR A 63 8.92 1.53 4.96
N GLN A 64 9.78 0.59 5.31
CA GLN A 64 11.15 0.85 5.74
C GLN A 64 12.06 1.09 4.53
N LYS A 65 13.33 1.38 4.79
CA LYS A 65 14.36 1.38 3.77
C LYS A 65 14.46 0.01 3.09
N ALA A 66 14.75 0.01 1.80
CA ALA A 66 14.99 -1.22 1.07
C ALA A 66 16.15 -2.03 1.67
N LEU A 67 15.94 -3.33 1.76
CA LEU A 67 16.95 -4.30 2.23
C LEU A 67 17.48 -5.10 1.04
N TYR A 68 18.72 -5.56 1.14
CA TYR A 68 19.41 -6.32 0.09
C TYR A 68 20.14 -7.49 0.75
N TYR A 69 19.44 -8.60 0.90
CA TYR A 69 19.95 -9.77 1.61
C TYR A 69 19.94 -11.05 0.78
N ASP A 70 19.38 -11.00 -0.43
CA ASP A 70 19.37 -12.16 -1.33
C ASP A 70 20.68 -12.22 -2.10
N GLU A 71 21.55 -13.17 -1.77
CA GLU A 71 22.84 -13.35 -2.43
C GLU A 71 22.70 -13.79 -3.89
N SER A 72 21.59 -14.42 -4.26
CA SER A 72 21.31 -14.84 -5.65
C SER A 72 20.81 -13.69 -6.52
N LEU A 73 20.22 -12.67 -5.91
CA LEU A 73 19.70 -11.46 -6.57
C LEU A 73 20.14 -10.20 -5.80
N PRO A 74 21.42 -9.91 -5.74
CA PRO A 74 21.98 -8.84 -4.88
C PRO A 74 21.50 -7.43 -5.25
N LYS A 75 20.93 -7.27 -6.44
CA LYS A 75 20.38 -6.00 -6.94
C LYS A 75 18.91 -5.80 -6.56
N MET A 76 18.24 -6.85 -6.10
CA MET A 76 16.82 -6.81 -5.80
C MET A 76 16.55 -6.07 -4.50
N ALA A 77 15.67 -5.09 -4.55
CA ALA A 77 15.20 -4.38 -3.36
C ALA A 77 14.09 -5.17 -2.67
N HIS A 78 14.28 -5.48 -1.39
CA HIS A 78 13.25 -6.07 -0.55
C HIS A 78 12.58 -4.98 0.29
N LEU A 79 11.27 -4.84 0.14
CA LEU A 79 10.46 -3.87 0.86
C LEU A 79 9.39 -4.57 1.70
N PHE A 80 9.26 -4.12 2.95
CA PHE A 80 8.20 -4.58 3.85
C PHE A 80 7.19 -3.46 4.07
N ILE A 81 5.96 -3.68 3.61
CA ILE A 81 4.84 -2.77 3.89
C ILE A 81 4.35 -3.07 5.30
N MET A 82 4.27 -2.04 6.10
CA MET A 82 3.84 -2.09 7.48
C MET A 82 2.56 -1.31 7.70
N SER A 83 1.69 -1.88 8.53
CA SER A 83 0.47 -1.24 9.00
C SER A 83 0.32 -1.48 10.51
N PRO A 84 0.83 -0.58 11.37
CA PRO A 84 0.83 -0.76 12.82
C PRO A 84 -0.56 -0.64 13.46
N SER A 85 -1.61 -0.44 12.67
CA SER A 85 -2.97 -0.22 13.17
C SER A 85 -3.70 -1.46 13.66
N GLY A 86 -3.02 -2.61 13.74
CA GLY A 86 -3.60 -3.87 14.23
C GLY A 86 -4.45 -4.63 13.23
N GLY A 87 -4.84 -4.04 12.10
CA GLY A 87 -5.61 -4.67 11.02
C GLY A 87 -6.59 -3.73 10.36
N VAL A 88 -7.36 -4.28 9.42
CA VAL A 88 -8.36 -3.56 8.63
C VAL A 88 -9.70 -3.56 9.37
N LEU A 89 -10.24 -2.38 9.60
CA LEU A 89 -11.51 -2.15 10.29
C LEU A 89 -12.55 -1.56 9.33
N GLN A 90 -13.80 -1.57 9.77
CA GLN A 90 -14.88 -0.95 9.00
C GLN A 90 -14.61 0.53 8.69
N GLY A 91 -14.89 0.94 7.47
CA GLY A 91 -14.64 2.30 6.98
C GLY A 91 -13.20 2.62 6.61
N ASP A 92 -12.24 1.69 6.77
CA ASP A 92 -10.87 1.91 6.35
C ASP A 92 -10.77 1.99 4.81
N ARG A 93 -9.92 2.91 4.34
CA ARG A 93 -9.63 3.14 2.92
C ARG A 93 -8.13 3.14 2.71
N TYR A 94 -7.62 2.11 2.05
CA TYR A 94 -6.19 1.96 1.78
C TYR A 94 -5.91 2.03 0.29
N ARG A 95 -4.87 2.78 -0.07
CA ARG A 95 -4.36 2.83 -1.43
C ARG A 95 -2.85 2.66 -1.46
N MET A 96 -2.41 1.81 -2.38
CA MET A 96 -0.99 1.59 -2.65
C MET A 96 -0.75 1.78 -4.15
N ASP A 97 0.11 2.70 -4.51
CA ASP A 97 0.57 2.92 -5.89
C ASP A 97 2.06 2.58 -5.94
N ILE A 98 2.41 1.54 -6.69
CA ILE A 98 3.77 1.01 -6.79
C ILE A 98 4.19 1.05 -8.25
N SER A 99 5.33 1.66 -8.54
CA SER A 99 5.88 1.75 -9.89
C SER A 99 7.31 1.23 -9.92
N LEU A 100 7.60 0.35 -10.87
CA LEU A 100 8.93 -0.14 -11.19
C LEU A 100 9.32 0.36 -12.58
N THR A 101 10.46 1.04 -12.68
CA THR A 101 10.97 1.62 -13.92
C THR A 101 12.46 1.29 -14.08
N ASN A 102 13.00 1.50 -15.27
CA ASN A 102 14.44 1.38 -15.53
C ASN A 102 15.06 0.05 -15.07
N LYS A 103 14.43 -1.09 -15.41
CA LYS A 103 14.90 -2.45 -15.05
C LYS A 103 15.01 -2.72 -13.54
N ALA A 104 14.20 -2.06 -12.75
CA ALA A 104 14.11 -2.31 -11.31
C ALA A 104 13.63 -3.74 -11.02
N ILE A 105 14.19 -4.36 -10.00
CA ILE A 105 13.78 -5.67 -9.51
C ILE A 105 13.46 -5.53 -8.03
N SER A 106 12.25 -5.92 -7.61
CA SER A 106 11.85 -5.80 -6.21
C SER A 106 11.01 -6.96 -5.72
N HIS A 107 11.22 -7.33 -4.48
CA HIS A 107 10.33 -8.17 -3.71
C HIS A 107 9.60 -7.30 -2.68
N ILE A 108 8.27 -7.21 -2.80
CA ILE A 108 7.45 -6.39 -1.92
C ILE A 108 6.48 -7.31 -1.18
N THR A 109 6.50 -7.23 0.13
CA THR A 109 5.65 -8.05 1.00
C THR A 109 5.17 -7.27 2.22
N THR A 110 4.33 -7.87 3.04
CA THR A 110 3.91 -7.30 4.31
C THR A 110 4.73 -7.87 5.47
N GLN A 111 4.90 -7.12 6.54
CA GLN A 111 5.66 -7.57 7.71
C GLN A 111 5.02 -8.79 8.40
N GLY A 112 3.73 -8.98 8.24
CA GLY A 112 3.00 -10.11 8.82
C GLY A 112 1.64 -10.29 8.16
N ALA A 113 0.83 -11.19 8.69
CA ALA A 113 -0.52 -11.43 8.18
C ALA A 113 -1.40 -10.20 8.33
N THR A 114 -2.10 -9.84 7.25
CA THR A 114 -3.12 -8.80 7.30
C THR A 114 -4.37 -9.35 7.97
N ARG A 115 -4.73 -8.76 9.10
CA ARG A 115 -5.96 -9.11 9.82
C ARG A 115 -7.10 -8.27 9.28
N ILE A 116 -8.23 -8.90 8.98
CA ILE A 116 -9.46 -8.24 8.58
C ILE A 116 -10.51 -8.56 9.63
N TYR A 117 -11.03 -7.53 10.27
CA TYR A 117 -12.03 -7.67 11.32
C TYR A 117 -13.45 -7.67 10.76
N LYS A 118 -14.37 -8.23 11.52
CA LYS A 118 -15.81 -8.21 11.18
C LYS A 118 -16.29 -6.76 11.05
N MET A 119 -17.06 -6.51 9.98
CA MET A 119 -17.65 -5.20 9.68
C MET A 119 -19.15 -5.30 9.74
N ASN A 120 -19.79 -4.41 10.50
CA ASN A 120 -21.23 -4.43 10.74
C ASN A 120 -21.97 -3.28 10.03
N SER A 121 -21.32 -2.13 9.83
CA SER A 121 -22.00 -0.92 9.37
C SER A 121 -21.33 -0.26 8.15
N ASN A 122 -20.07 -0.52 7.90
CA ASN A 122 -19.36 0.02 6.73
C ASN A 122 -18.34 -1.01 6.24
N TYR A 123 -18.00 -0.92 4.96
CA TYR A 123 -16.96 -1.76 4.35
C TYR A 123 -15.61 -1.05 4.36
N ALA A 124 -14.55 -1.81 4.23
CA ALA A 124 -13.20 -1.29 3.95
C ALA A 124 -12.82 -1.54 2.50
N THR A 125 -11.97 -0.68 1.96
CA THR A 125 -11.37 -0.87 0.62
C THR A 125 -9.86 -0.89 0.71
N GLN A 126 -9.25 -1.74 -0.13
CA GLN A 126 -7.82 -1.73 -0.38
C GLN A 126 -7.59 -1.76 -1.89
N LEU A 127 -7.10 -0.65 -2.43
CA LEU A 127 -6.75 -0.50 -3.83
C LEU A 127 -5.23 -0.62 -3.98
N ILE A 128 -4.78 -1.52 -4.85
CA ILE A 128 -3.36 -1.71 -5.13
C ILE A 128 -3.15 -1.56 -6.63
N ASN A 129 -2.42 -0.54 -7.04
CA ASN A 129 -2.00 -0.29 -8.40
C ASN A 129 -0.52 -0.61 -8.54
N ILE A 130 -0.19 -1.50 -9.47
CA ILE A 130 1.19 -1.89 -9.74
C ILE A 130 1.48 -1.61 -11.22
N ASN A 131 2.41 -0.70 -11.48
CA ASN A 131 2.90 -0.38 -12.80
C ASN A 131 4.32 -0.91 -12.95
N VAL A 132 4.53 -1.81 -13.90
CA VAL A 132 5.82 -2.43 -14.16
C VAL A 132 6.21 -2.13 -15.59
N GLU A 133 7.29 -1.39 -15.79
CA GLU A 133 7.85 -1.14 -17.11
C GLU A 133 8.49 -2.41 -17.70
N LYS A 134 8.74 -2.34 -19.00
CA LYS A 134 9.44 -3.43 -19.69
C LYS A 134 10.78 -3.73 -19.02
N ASP A 135 11.09 -5.01 -18.91
CA ASP A 135 12.33 -5.55 -18.35
C ASP A 135 12.51 -5.31 -16.82
N CYS A 136 11.44 -4.92 -16.10
CA CYS A 136 11.40 -4.90 -14.63
C CYS A 136 10.89 -6.22 -14.07
#